data_3df54919108f2a255601caf67473b215
#
_entry.id   3df54919108f2a255601caf67473b215
#
_cell.length_a   1.000
_cell.length_b   1.000
_cell.length_c   1.000
_cell.angle_alpha   90.00
_cell.angle_beta   90.00
_cell.angle_gamma   90.00
#
_symmetry.space_group_name_H-M   'P 1'
#
loop_
_entity.id
_entity.type
_entity.pdbx_description
1 polymer ?
#
loop_
_entity_poly.entity_id
_entity_poly.type
_entity_poly.pdbx_seq_one_letter_code
_entity_poly.pdbx_strand_id
1 'polypeptide(L)'
;MKIALISNFLNHHQLPFCLEMCSKKNVEFYFIATKPISKERLELGYEDMNSKYSFVIETYKSEIEKNRAIDYVNECDAVIIGSAPEEYIKKRLIENKLTFRYSERIFKKGLWRIIDPRVIKYLYMNHVRYKNKNLYMLCSSAYTAYDFSFVKAYINKCYKWGYFPETKEYNIKQLIEKKAKNDPIKLLWVARFIDWKHPEIPIE
;
A
#
# COMPACT_ATOMS: atom_id res chain seq x y z
N MET A 1 -8.19 0.34 21.11
CA MET A 1 -7.02 -0.13 20.36
C MET A 1 -6.56 0.98 19.44
N LYS A 2 -5.27 1.34 19.49
CA LYS A 2 -4.67 2.36 18.62
C LYS A 2 -4.00 1.70 17.42
N ILE A 3 -4.32 2.14 16.20
CA ILE A 3 -3.76 1.60 14.95
C ILE A 3 -3.33 2.75 14.04
N ALA A 4 -2.17 2.61 13.41
CA ALA A 4 -1.73 3.52 12.34
C ALA A 4 -1.43 2.76 11.04
N LEU A 5 -1.79 3.38 9.91
CA LEU A 5 -1.37 2.98 8.58
C LEU A 5 -0.46 4.07 8.00
N ILE A 6 0.79 3.73 7.69
CA ILE A 6 1.79 4.67 7.21
C ILE A 6 2.07 4.39 5.73
N SER A 7 1.94 5.40 4.89
CA SER A 7 2.29 5.30 3.46
C SER A 7 2.75 6.64 2.91
N ASN A 8 3.08 6.69 1.63
CA ASN A 8 3.44 7.94 0.96
C ASN A 8 2.29 8.96 0.99
N PHE A 9 1.13 8.63 0.46
CA PHE A 9 -0.10 9.43 0.49
C PHE A 9 -1.31 8.51 0.46
N LEU A 10 -2.45 8.99 0.93
CA LEU A 10 -3.72 8.26 0.89
C LEU A 10 -4.21 8.17 -0.56
N ASN A 11 -4.64 6.99 -0.97
CA ASN A 11 -5.20 6.74 -2.30
C ASN A 11 -6.48 5.93 -2.23
N HIS A 12 -7.19 5.86 -3.36
CA HIS A 12 -8.50 5.20 -3.47
C HIS A 12 -8.50 3.69 -3.15
N HIS A 13 -7.34 3.03 -3.21
CA HIS A 13 -7.23 1.62 -2.81
C HIS A 13 -7.10 1.41 -1.30
N GLN A 14 -6.74 2.45 -0.57
CA GLN A 14 -6.57 2.40 0.89
C GLN A 14 -7.74 3.03 1.61
N LEU A 15 -8.42 3.99 0.97
CA LEU A 15 -9.50 4.77 1.57
C LEU A 15 -10.62 3.90 2.17
N PRO A 16 -11.19 2.89 1.49
CA PRO A 16 -12.26 2.07 2.07
C PRO A 16 -11.81 1.34 3.33
N PHE A 17 -10.57 0.83 3.36
CA PHE A 17 -9.99 0.25 4.57
C PHE A 17 -9.88 1.28 5.70
N CYS A 18 -9.39 2.48 5.41
CA CYS A 18 -9.24 3.54 6.41
C CYS A 18 -10.61 3.97 6.99
N LEU A 19 -11.62 4.14 6.13
CA LEU A 19 -12.97 4.48 6.56
C LEU A 19 -13.58 3.38 7.44
N GLU A 20 -13.39 2.11 7.08
CA GLU A 20 -13.85 0.98 7.89
C GLU A 20 -13.15 0.96 9.25
N MET A 21 -11.85 1.24 9.31
CA MET A 21 -11.12 1.33 10.57
C MET A 21 -11.63 2.48 11.45
N CYS A 22 -11.90 3.64 10.86
CA CYS A 22 -12.47 4.79 11.58
C CYS A 22 -13.90 4.53 12.09
N SER A 23 -14.67 3.66 11.45
CA SER A 23 -16.03 3.32 11.86
C SER A 23 -16.11 2.42 13.12
N LYS A 24 -15.02 1.75 13.47
CA LYS A 24 -14.98 0.82 14.61
C LYS A 24 -14.94 1.54 15.94
N LYS A 25 -15.96 1.37 16.78
CA LYS A 25 -16.12 2.07 18.08
C LYS A 25 -14.92 1.96 19.05
N ASN A 26 -14.15 0.86 18.95
CA ASN A 26 -13.05 0.58 19.88
C ASN A 26 -11.67 0.75 19.21
N VAL A 27 -11.62 1.44 18.08
CA VAL A 27 -10.39 1.67 17.32
C VAL A 27 -10.17 3.18 17.16
N GLU A 28 -9.03 3.65 17.62
CA GLU A 28 -8.48 4.96 17.29
C GLU A 28 -7.52 4.75 16.11
N PHE A 29 -7.84 5.33 14.97
CA PHE A 29 -7.12 5.09 13.73
C PHE A 29 -6.64 6.38 13.09
N TYR A 30 -5.38 6.39 12.65
CA TYR A 30 -4.83 7.44 11.80
C TYR A 30 -4.07 6.88 10.60
N PHE A 31 -4.21 7.58 9.49
CA PHE A 31 -3.36 7.40 8.31
C PHE A 31 -2.24 8.42 8.35
N ILE A 32 -0.99 7.96 8.27
CA ILE A 32 0.20 8.81 8.27
C ILE A 32 0.68 8.97 6.82
N ALA A 33 0.44 10.15 6.24
CA ALA A 33 0.91 10.50 4.91
C ALA A 33 2.31 11.11 5.00
N THR A 34 3.31 10.45 4.37
CA THR A 34 4.72 10.88 4.43
C THR A 34 5.14 11.77 3.26
N LYS A 35 4.29 11.94 2.26
CA LYS A 35 4.50 12.77 1.07
C LYS A 35 3.19 13.37 0.59
N PRO A 36 3.23 14.55 -0.05
CA PRO A 36 2.08 15.04 -0.80
C PRO A 36 1.81 14.14 -2.02
N ILE A 37 0.62 14.23 -2.55
CA ILE A 37 0.31 13.65 -3.86
C ILE A 37 1.15 14.35 -4.93
N SER A 38 1.66 13.61 -5.91
CA SER A 38 2.48 14.22 -6.97
C SER A 38 1.64 15.07 -7.93
N LYS A 39 2.23 16.15 -8.46
CA LYS A 39 1.58 17.01 -9.45
C LYS A 39 1.07 16.23 -10.65
N GLU A 40 1.89 15.30 -11.18
CA GLU A 40 1.49 14.39 -12.27
C GLU A 40 0.16 13.68 -12.00
N ARG A 41 -0.07 13.24 -10.77
CA ARG A 41 -1.34 12.56 -10.41
C ARG A 41 -2.51 13.53 -10.36
N LEU A 42 -2.31 14.73 -9.84
CA LEU A 42 -3.33 15.78 -9.84
C LEU A 42 -3.72 16.15 -11.28
N GLU A 43 -2.76 16.29 -12.18
CA GLU A 43 -2.98 16.54 -13.61
C GLU A 43 -3.73 15.40 -14.30
N LEU A 44 -3.56 14.16 -13.83
CA LEU A 44 -4.34 13.00 -14.28
C LEU A 44 -5.74 12.89 -13.64
N GLY A 45 -6.17 13.90 -12.88
CA GLY A 45 -7.50 13.96 -12.28
C GLY A 45 -7.65 13.20 -10.95
N TYR A 46 -6.56 12.79 -10.30
CA TYR A 46 -6.63 12.24 -8.95
C TYR A 46 -6.85 13.35 -7.93
N GLU A 47 -7.73 13.12 -6.96
CA GLU A 47 -7.94 14.04 -5.85
C GLU A 47 -6.81 13.96 -4.81
N ASP A 48 -6.50 15.09 -4.17
CA ASP A 48 -5.69 15.09 -2.94
C ASP A 48 -6.53 14.64 -1.75
N MET A 49 -6.43 13.36 -1.43
CA MET A 49 -7.15 12.76 -0.31
C MET A 49 -6.48 13.03 1.04
N ASN A 50 -5.22 13.48 1.07
CA ASN A 50 -4.54 13.74 2.33
C ASN A 50 -5.21 14.88 3.11
N SER A 51 -5.52 15.97 2.43
CA SER A 51 -6.14 17.16 3.04
C SER A 51 -7.65 17.02 3.27
N LYS A 52 -8.28 16.00 2.65
CA LYS A 52 -9.75 15.82 2.66
C LYS A 52 -10.27 15.13 3.93
N TYR A 53 -9.44 14.30 4.57
CA TYR A 53 -9.89 13.45 5.68
C TYR A 53 -9.17 13.79 6.99
N SER A 54 -9.94 14.01 8.06
CA SER A 54 -9.45 14.39 9.38
C SER A 54 -8.60 13.32 10.08
N PHE A 55 -8.72 12.06 9.67
CA PHE A 55 -7.90 10.98 10.18
C PHE A 55 -6.51 10.91 9.53
N VAL A 56 -6.17 11.81 8.59
CA VAL A 56 -4.87 11.85 7.93
C VAL A 56 -3.95 12.84 8.62
N ILE A 57 -2.77 12.39 9.01
CA ILE A 57 -1.67 13.21 9.52
C ILE A 57 -0.66 13.42 8.40
N GLU A 58 -0.49 14.67 7.96
CA GLU A 58 0.37 15.06 6.84
C GLU A 58 1.77 15.46 7.35
N THR A 59 2.65 14.48 7.51
CA THR A 59 3.96 14.67 8.16
C THR A 59 4.97 15.47 7.33
N TYR A 60 4.71 15.67 6.06
CA TYR A 60 5.55 16.48 5.17
C TYR A 60 5.32 17.99 5.32
N LYS A 61 4.32 18.41 6.08
CA LYS A 61 4.04 19.84 6.31
C LYS A 61 5.03 20.49 7.27
N SER A 62 5.52 19.75 8.26
CA SER A 62 6.53 20.25 9.21
C SER A 62 7.23 19.12 9.96
N GLU A 63 8.44 19.38 10.47
CA GLU A 63 9.16 18.45 11.36
C GLU A 63 8.39 18.22 12.69
N ILE A 64 7.60 19.20 13.14
CA ILE A 64 6.77 19.06 14.35
C ILE A 64 5.71 17.98 14.12
N GLU A 65 4.97 18.05 13.00
CA GLU A 65 3.97 17.04 12.65
C GLU A 65 4.59 15.66 12.42
N LYS A 66 5.78 15.61 11.83
CA LYS A 66 6.52 14.37 11.64
C LYS A 66 6.89 13.73 12.99
N ASN A 67 7.46 14.49 13.91
CA ASN A 67 7.84 13.98 15.22
C ASN A 67 6.61 13.54 16.02
N ARG A 68 5.54 14.32 16.01
CA ARG A 68 4.25 13.96 16.64
C ARG A 68 3.69 12.65 16.07
N ALA A 69 3.75 12.46 14.76
CA ALA A 69 3.31 11.22 14.12
C ALA A 69 4.19 10.02 14.52
N ILE A 70 5.52 10.20 14.63
CA ILE A 70 6.44 9.15 15.10
C ILE A 70 6.12 8.75 16.54
N ASP A 71 5.86 9.71 17.43
CA ASP A 71 5.48 9.44 18.81
C ASP A 71 4.16 8.68 18.87
N TYR A 72 3.15 9.14 18.13
CA TYR A 72 1.86 8.44 18.03
C TYR A 72 2.04 7.00 17.52
N VAL A 73 2.80 6.80 16.44
CA VAL A 73 3.12 5.49 15.89
C VAL A 73 3.77 4.58 16.93
N ASN A 74 4.64 5.11 17.77
CA ASN A 74 5.28 4.34 18.85
C ASN A 74 4.32 3.92 19.95
N GLU A 75 3.24 4.67 20.20
CA GLU A 75 2.19 4.34 21.16
C GLU A 75 1.15 3.34 20.63
N CYS A 76 1.01 3.21 19.32
CA CYS A 76 0.01 2.32 18.72
C CYS A 76 0.18 0.85 19.12
N ASP A 77 -0.93 0.16 19.32
CA ASP A 77 -0.97 -1.30 19.55
C ASP A 77 -0.47 -2.05 18.32
N ALA A 78 -0.88 -1.63 17.13
CA ALA A 78 -0.45 -2.18 15.85
C ALA A 78 -0.18 -1.08 14.82
N VAL A 79 0.82 -1.30 13.97
CA VAL A 79 1.17 -0.39 12.88
C VAL A 79 1.34 -1.14 11.59
N ILE A 80 0.75 -0.61 10.52
CA ILE A 80 0.92 -1.09 9.15
C ILE A 80 1.76 -0.07 8.40
N ILE A 81 2.85 -0.49 7.75
CA ILE A 81 3.69 0.39 6.94
C ILE A 81 3.83 -0.13 5.52
N GLY A 82 3.60 0.76 4.56
CA GLY A 82 3.81 0.52 3.13
C GLY A 82 4.99 1.31 2.58
N SER A 83 4.73 2.14 1.57
CA SER A 83 5.74 2.98 0.91
C SER A 83 6.06 4.22 1.76
N ALA A 84 6.78 4.02 2.85
CA ALA A 84 7.17 5.07 3.78
C ALA A 84 8.60 4.84 4.31
N PRO A 85 9.30 5.89 4.81
CA PRO A 85 10.62 5.77 5.39
C PRO A 85 10.63 4.91 6.65
N GLU A 86 11.72 4.16 6.85
CA GLU A 86 11.93 3.26 8.00
C GLU A 86 11.91 4.00 9.36
N GLU A 87 12.27 5.28 9.37
CA GLU A 87 12.37 6.10 10.58
C GLU A 87 11.07 6.11 11.41
N TYR A 88 9.90 6.03 10.75
CA TYR A 88 8.60 6.02 11.42
C TYR A 88 8.38 4.79 12.30
N ILE A 89 9.04 3.67 12.01
CA ILE A 89 8.86 2.43 12.76
C ILE A 89 10.13 1.93 13.47
N LYS A 90 11.26 2.64 13.31
CA LYS A 90 12.57 2.19 13.83
C LYS A 90 12.53 1.89 15.33
N LYS A 91 11.96 2.77 16.14
CA LYS A 91 11.83 2.58 17.59
C LYS A 91 10.95 1.37 17.92
N ARG A 92 9.81 1.22 17.22
CA ARG A 92 8.92 0.05 17.39
C ARG A 92 9.63 -1.28 17.15
N LEU A 93 10.45 -1.35 16.09
CA LEU A 93 11.22 -2.56 15.75
C LEU A 93 12.29 -2.86 16.80
N ILE A 94 12.93 -1.84 17.38
CA ILE A 94 13.86 -2.01 18.50
C ILE A 94 13.12 -2.56 19.71
N GLU A 95 11.98 -1.97 20.07
CA GLU A 95 11.13 -2.35 21.21
C GLU A 95 10.30 -3.61 20.95
N ASN A 96 10.45 -4.25 19.79
CA ASN A 96 9.74 -5.46 19.39
C ASN A 96 8.20 -5.36 19.39
N LYS A 97 7.66 -4.17 19.11
CA LYS A 97 6.20 -3.93 19.04
C LYS A 97 5.61 -4.47 17.74
N LEU A 98 4.34 -4.89 17.79
CA LEU A 98 3.62 -5.46 16.65
C LEU A 98 3.60 -4.50 15.47
N THR A 99 4.21 -4.92 14.37
CA THR A 99 4.32 -4.12 13.15
C THR A 99 4.08 -5.00 11.92
N PHE A 100 3.35 -4.48 10.97
CA PHE A 100 3.10 -5.10 9.68
C PHE A 100 3.72 -4.25 8.58
N ARG A 101 4.40 -4.87 7.63
CA ARG A 101 4.72 -4.25 6.34
C ARG A 101 3.76 -4.79 5.31
N TYR A 102 3.34 -3.96 4.37
CA TYR A 102 2.68 -4.48 3.18
C TYR A 102 3.52 -4.19 1.94
N SER A 103 3.57 -5.15 1.05
CA SER A 103 4.33 -5.05 -0.19
C SER A 103 3.70 -5.86 -1.30
N GLU A 104 3.88 -5.39 -2.50
CA GLU A 104 3.76 -6.18 -3.71
C GLU A 104 5.03 -7.02 -3.91
N ARG A 105 5.07 -7.77 -5.00
CA ARG A 105 6.22 -8.55 -5.43
C ARG A 105 7.48 -7.68 -5.54
N ILE A 106 8.58 -8.09 -4.88
CA ILE A 106 9.84 -7.33 -4.90
C ILE A 106 10.71 -7.64 -6.14
N PHE A 107 10.60 -8.85 -6.69
CA PHE A 107 11.34 -9.27 -7.88
C PHE A 107 10.50 -9.16 -9.16
N LYS A 108 9.73 -8.07 -9.33
CA LYS A 108 8.93 -7.82 -10.54
C LYS A 108 9.74 -7.83 -11.84
N LYS A 109 11.01 -7.42 -11.78
CA LYS A 109 11.94 -7.37 -12.92
C LYS A 109 12.82 -8.63 -13.05
N GLY A 110 12.49 -9.70 -12.32
CA GLY A 110 13.23 -10.95 -12.32
C GLY A 110 14.08 -11.20 -11.09
N LEU A 111 14.31 -12.47 -10.78
CA LEU A 111 15.10 -12.93 -9.63
C LEU A 111 16.58 -12.54 -9.70
N TRP A 112 17.10 -12.28 -10.91
CA TRP A 112 18.49 -11.85 -11.11
C TRP A 112 18.86 -10.62 -10.28
N ARG A 113 17.88 -9.80 -9.88
CA ARG A 113 18.11 -8.64 -8.99
C ARG A 113 18.62 -9.00 -7.60
N ILE A 114 18.52 -10.24 -7.20
CA ILE A 114 19.05 -10.69 -5.90
C ILE A 114 20.59 -10.58 -5.84
N ILE A 115 21.27 -10.53 -7.00
CA ILE A 115 22.74 -10.33 -7.05
C ILE A 115 23.17 -8.86 -7.06
N ASP A 116 22.25 -7.90 -7.21
CA ASP A 116 22.56 -6.45 -7.13
C ASP A 116 22.90 -6.08 -5.67
N PRO A 117 24.12 -5.61 -5.37
CA PRO A 117 24.54 -5.25 -4.01
C PRO A 117 23.62 -4.22 -3.34
N ARG A 118 23.05 -3.29 -4.10
CA ARG A 118 22.11 -2.28 -3.61
C ARG A 118 20.81 -2.92 -3.15
N VAL A 119 20.32 -3.90 -3.91
CA VAL A 119 19.10 -4.66 -3.58
C VAL A 119 19.36 -5.53 -2.35
N ILE A 120 20.51 -6.22 -2.29
CA ILE A 120 20.91 -7.02 -1.13
C ILE A 120 20.96 -6.16 0.12
N LYS A 121 21.66 -5.02 0.06
CA LYS A 121 21.74 -4.08 1.18
C LYS A 121 20.36 -3.60 1.62
N TYR A 122 19.49 -3.22 0.68
CA TYR A 122 18.13 -2.79 0.96
C TYR A 122 17.33 -3.91 1.66
N LEU A 123 17.35 -5.13 1.12
CA LEU A 123 16.62 -6.26 1.69
C LEU A 123 17.12 -6.64 3.07
N TYR A 124 18.45 -6.63 3.27
CA TYR A 124 19.02 -6.87 4.58
C TYR A 124 18.60 -5.81 5.59
N MET A 125 18.80 -4.55 5.27
CA MET A 125 18.56 -3.42 6.18
C MET A 125 17.09 -3.25 6.55
N ASN A 126 16.16 -3.54 5.64
CA ASN A 126 14.73 -3.28 5.88
C ASN A 126 13.94 -4.54 6.25
N HIS A 127 14.45 -5.74 5.98
CA HIS A 127 13.68 -6.96 6.16
C HIS A 127 14.43 -8.04 6.94
N VAL A 128 15.59 -8.48 6.45
CA VAL A 128 16.28 -9.67 6.99
C VAL A 128 16.76 -9.47 8.43
N ARG A 129 17.35 -8.32 8.73
CA ARG A 129 17.85 -8.02 10.09
C ARG A 129 16.76 -8.04 11.17
N TYR A 130 15.51 -7.91 10.76
CA TYR A 130 14.35 -7.91 11.65
C TYR A 130 13.59 -9.25 11.69
N LYS A 131 14.14 -10.31 11.09
CA LYS A 131 13.46 -11.61 10.96
C LYS A 131 12.93 -12.18 12.28
N ASN A 132 13.63 -11.91 13.39
CA ASN A 132 13.28 -12.39 14.73
C ASN A 132 12.38 -11.41 15.51
N LYS A 133 12.02 -10.27 14.93
CA LYS A 133 11.16 -9.25 15.55
C LYS A 133 9.68 -9.56 15.32
N ASN A 134 8.83 -8.90 16.09
CA ASN A 134 7.37 -8.96 15.96
C ASN A 134 6.91 -8.15 14.72
N LEU A 135 7.49 -8.53 13.59
CA LEU A 135 7.31 -7.91 12.29
C LEU A 135 6.77 -8.94 11.30
N TYR A 136 5.68 -8.62 10.64
CA TYR A 136 4.94 -9.47 9.73
C TYR A 136 4.82 -8.83 8.34
N MET A 137 4.57 -9.66 7.32
CA MET A 137 4.36 -9.21 5.94
C MET A 137 2.91 -9.43 5.51
N LEU A 138 2.27 -8.37 5.07
CA LEU A 138 0.99 -8.37 4.39
C LEU A 138 1.26 -8.39 2.87
N CYS A 139 0.95 -9.51 2.24
CA CYS A 139 1.32 -9.80 0.85
C CYS A 139 0.24 -9.34 -0.12
N SER A 140 0.49 -8.24 -0.85
CA SER A 140 -0.43 -7.70 -1.86
C SER A 140 -0.29 -8.37 -3.24
N SER A 141 0.45 -9.47 -3.33
CA SER A 141 0.62 -10.30 -4.53
C SER A 141 0.79 -11.75 -4.11
N ALA A 142 0.32 -12.67 -4.94
CA ALA A 142 0.47 -14.11 -4.75
C ALA A 142 1.94 -14.56 -4.59
N TYR A 143 2.88 -13.82 -5.19
CA TYR A 143 4.30 -14.14 -5.17
C TYR A 143 5.10 -13.42 -4.09
N THR A 144 4.51 -12.51 -3.31
CA THR A 144 5.26 -11.71 -2.33
C THR A 144 5.92 -12.59 -1.27
N ALA A 145 5.20 -13.54 -0.69
CA ALA A 145 5.74 -14.46 0.31
C ALA A 145 6.88 -15.31 -0.27
N TYR A 146 6.71 -15.79 -1.50
CA TYR A 146 7.73 -16.55 -2.22
C TYR A 146 9.00 -15.72 -2.45
N ASP A 147 8.86 -14.49 -2.95
CA ASP A 147 10.00 -13.59 -3.17
C ASP A 147 10.80 -13.35 -1.87
N PHE A 148 10.12 -13.13 -0.72
CA PHE A 148 10.79 -12.94 0.56
C PHE A 148 11.42 -14.20 1.14
N SER A 149 10.95 -15.40 0.76
CA SER A 149 11.53 -16.66 1.19
C SER A 149 12.97 -16.85 0.71
N PHE A 150 13.32 -16.34 -0.47
CA PHE A 150 14.69 -16.37 -1.01
C PHE A 150 15.70 -15.68 -0.09
N VAL A 151 15.28 -14.63 0.60
CA VAL A 151 16.14 -13.88 1.53
C VAL A 151 15.91 -14.29 2.98
N LYS A 152 15.16 -15.37 3.21
CA LYS A 152 14.84 -15.90 4.56
C LYS A 152 14.24 -14.86 5.49
N ALA A 153 13.43 -13.93 4.92
CA ALA A 153 12.66 -12.95 5.67
C ALA A 153 11.20 -13.40 5.79
N TYR A 154 10.56 -13.08 6.91
CA TYR A 154 9.13 -13.34 7.20
C TYR A 154 8.70 -14.81 7.11
N ILE A 155 9.58 -15.75 7.45
CA ILE A 155 9.24 -17.18 7.48
C ILE A 155 8.10 -17.40 8.49
N ASN A 156 6.99 -17.99 8.02
CA ASN A 156 5.74 -18.19 8.77
C ASN A 156 5.11 -16.87 9.31
N LYS A 157 5.42 -15.73 8.70
CA LYS A 157 4.94 -14.40 9.10
C LYS A 157 4.31 -13.63 7.93
N CYS A 158 3.85 -14.33 6.91
CA CYS A 158 3.20 -13.75 5.72
C CYS A 158 1.69 -13.98 5.77
N TYR A 159 0.92 -12.92 5.54
CA TYR A 159 -0.54 -12.96 5.49
C TYR A 159 -1.03 -12.38 4.17
N LYS A 160 -2.19 -12.83 3.70
CA LYS A 160 -2.83 -12.27 2.52
C LYS A 160 -3.24 -10.82 2.79
N TRP A 161 -3.00 -9.98 1.81
CA TRP A 161 -3.41 -8.59 1.79
C TRP A 161 -3.78 -8.22 0.37
N GLY A 162 -4.44 -7.07 0.17
CA GLY A 162 -4.82 -6.64 -1.16
C GLY A 162 -5.03 -5.15 -1.24
N TYR A 163 -5.55 -4.73 -2.37
CA TYR A 163 -6.16 -3.43 -2.54
C TYR A 163 -7.62 -3.53 -2.12
N PHE A 164 -8.15 -2.45 -1.56
CA PHE A 164 -9.53 -2.39 -1.07
C PHE A 164 -10.29 -1.32 -1.88
N PRO A 165 -10.60 -1.57 -3.17
CA PRO A 165 -11.39 -0.64 -3.94
C PRO A 165 -12.82 -0.59 -3.40
N GLU A 166 -13.49 0.53 -3.62
CA GLU A 166 -14.92 0.65 -3.35
C GLU A 166 -15.70 -0.43 -4.11
N THR A 167 -16.58 -1.13 -3.41
CA THR A 167 -17.46 -2.11 -4.03
C THR A 167 -18.65 -1.41 -4.66
N LYS A 168 -18.85 -1.62 -5.96
CA LYS A 168 -20.03 -1.14 -6.68
C LYS A 168 -20.89 -2.32 -7.08
N GLU A 169 -22.14 -2.30 -6.66
CA GLU A 169 -23.10 -3.29 -7.06
C GLU A 169 -23.82 -2.85 -8.33
N TYR A 170 -23.95 -3.76 -9.28
CA TYR A 170 -24.63 -3.52 -10.54
C TYR A 170 -25.75 -4.52 -10.74
N ASN A 171 -26.89 -4.08 -11.28
CA ASN A 171 -27.94 -4.97 -11.73
C ASN A 171 -27.51 -5.64 -13.05
N ILE A 172 -26.95 -6.83 -12.95
CA ILE A 172 -26.42 -7.58 -14.09
C ILE A 172 -27.49 -7.86 -15.14
N LYS A 173 -28.75 -8.13 -14.74
CA LYS A 173 -29.85 -8.36 -15.69
C LYS A 173 -30.08 -7.12 -16.55
N GLN A 174 -30.18 -5.94 -15.95
CA GLN A 174 -30.33 -4.69 -16.69
C GLN A 174 -29.14 -4.38 -17.61
N LEU A 175 -27.92 -4.73 -17.20
CA LEU A 175 -26.74 -4.55 -18.03
C LEU A 175 -26.77 -5.47 -19.25
N ILE A 176 -27.21 -6.71 -19.09
CA ILE A 176 -27.35 -7.66 -20.21
C ILE A 176 -28.46 -7.21 -21.16
N GLU A 177 -29.61 -6.78 -20.62
CA GLU A 177 -30.74 -6.26 -21.43
C GLU A 177 -30.36 -5.03 -22.26
N LYS A 178 -29.50 -4.16 -21.73
CA LYS A 178 -28.99 -2.96 -22.44
C LYS A 178 -28.02 -3.31 -23.57
N LYS A 179 -27.45 -4.52 -23.59
CA LYS A 179 -26.63 -4.99 -24.71
C LYS A 179 -27.57 -5.42 -25.84
N ALA A 180 -27.73 -4.58 -26.85
CA ALA A 180 -28.47 -4.96 -28.03
C ALA A 180 -27.80 -6.19 -28.69
N LYS A 181 -28.62 -7.17 -29.10
CA LYS A 181 -28.12 -8.43 -29.70
C LYS A 181 -27.21 -8.23 -30.94
N ASN A 182 -27.30 -7.09 -31.61
CA ASN A 182 -26.57 -6.77 -32.83
C ASN A 182 -25.59 -5.59 -32.66
N ASP A 183 -25.29 -5.17 -31.43
CA ASP A 183 -24.28 -4.14 -31.20
C ASP A 183 -22.89 -4.69 -31.52
N PRO A 184 -22.03 -3.89 -32.15
CA PRO A 184 -20.64 -4.28 -32.36
C PRO A 184 -19.95 -4.54 -31.02
N ILE A 185 -19.00 -5.45 -31.01
CA ILE A 185 -18.16 -5.70 -29.84
C ILE A 185 -17.40 -4.42 -29.51
N LYS A 186 -17.63 -3.88 -28.32
CA LYS A 186 -16.91 -2.71 -27.81
C LYS A 186 -15.77 -3.18 -26.91
N LEU A 187 -14.55 -2.87 -27.31
CA LEU A 187 -13.35 -3.14 -26.51
C LEU A 187 -12.99 -1.89 -25.72
N LEU A 188 -12.76 -2.04 -24.41
CA LEU A 188 -12.30 -0.96 -23.56
C LEU A 188 -10.92 -1.33 -23.02
N TRP A 189 -9.91 -0.53 -23.38
CA TRP A 189 -8.59 -0.58 -22.76
C TRP A 189 -8.46 0.59 -21.80
N VAL A 190 -8.07 0.31 -20.53
CA VAL A 190 -7.93 1.33 -19.49
C VAL A 190 -6.59 1.13 -18.79
N ALA A 191 -5.62 1.95 -19.15
CA ALA A 191 -4.33 1.99 -18.49
C ALA A 191 -3.65 3.35 -18.72
N ARG A 192 -2.52 3.61 -18.05
CA ARG A 192 -1.64 4.72 -18.41
C ARG A 192 -0.93 4.44 -19.73
N PHE A 193 -0.74 5.45 -20.56
CA PHE A 193 0.07 5.36 -21.79
C PHE A 193 1.56 5.30 -21.41
N ILE A 194 2.04 4.10 -21.16
CA ILE A 194 3.43 3.79 -20.84
C ILE A 194 3.80 2.46 -21.49
N ASP A 195 5.03 2.29 -21.96
CA ASP A 195 5.50 1.18 -22.79
C ASP A 195 5.10 -0.21 -22.26
N TRP A 196 5.28 -0.47 -20.99
CA TRP A 196 4.98 -1.77 -20.39
C TRP A 196 3.48 -2.05 -20.13
N LYS A 197 2.60 -1.15 -20.57
CA LYS A 197 1.13 -1.34 -20.61
C LYS A 197 0.64 -1.61 -22.03
N HIS A 198 1.54 -1.55 -23.00
CA HIS A 198 1.29 -1.89 -24.40
C HIS A 198 0.02 -1.22 -24.96
N PRO A 199 -0.06 0.13 -24.94
CA PRO A 199 -1.24 0.84 -25.44
C PRO A 199 -1.44 0.65 -26.95
N GLU A 200 -0.40 0.25 -27.70
CA GLU A 200 -0.43 -0.04 -29.13
C GLU A 200 -1.27 -1.26 -29.46
N ILE A 201 -1.22 -2.32 -28.64
CA ILE A 201 -1.89 -3.61 -28.94
C ILE A 201 -3.40 -3.49 -29.15
N PRO A 202 -4.17 -2.75 -28.32
CA PRO A 202 -5.61 -2.63 -28.54
C PRO A 202 -6.02 -1.70 -29.71
N ILE A 203 -5.05 -1.03 -30.34
CA ILE A 203 -5.28 -0.10 -31.45
C ILE A 203 -5.05 -0.79 -32.80
N GLU A 204 -4.20 -1.83 -32.85
CA GLU A 204 -3.99 -2.71 -34.00
C GLU A 204 -5.17 -3.67 -34.18
#